data_89a33e5b0be072e05200125be9d16de4
#
_entry.id   89a33e5b0be072e05200125be9d16de4
#
_cell.length_a   1.000
_cell.length_b   1.000
_cell.length_c   1.000
_cell.angle_alpha   90.00
_cell.angle_beta   90.00
_cell.angle_gamma   90.00
#
_symmetry.space_group_name_H-M   'P 1'
#
loop_
_entity.id
_entity.type
_entity.pdbx_description
1 polymer ?
#
loop_
_entity_poly.entity_id
_entity_poly.type
_entity_poly.pdbx_seq_one_letter_code
_entity_poly.pdbx_strand_id
1 'polypeptide(L)'
;MTLRTQVSDLIQSGKYTQAELARKIGVNSGALSAWLNDKYKGKAESIETPIKNWLELNERKTKIFVEAPNFIDIPTAHKVFNSLDMARVLPTMVTVYGASGVGKTKACQAYRENNPNVWMITASPARATLSSILYELALELGINDAPRRKDRLSRLIVKKLKGTQGLVIIDESDHLPYDALEEIRIIQEEVEVGFALIGNDKVYNRIQGGVNQAHEFARLWSRIGKNTPIKASSKGDIKAIAEAWGLDSDDKDLMNVLNSIGTKAGGLRALTQYLRLAAITAKGQDSAIFTAE
;
A
#
# COMPACT_ATOMS: atom_id res chain seq x y z
N MET A 1 -34.53 14.56 -12.72
CA MET A 1 -34.13 13.15 -12.59
C MET A 1 -34.51 12.67 -11.20
N THR A 2 -35.22 11.55 -11.07
CA THR A 2 -35.61 11.05 -9.73
C THR A 2 -34.42 10.39 -9.03
N LEU A 3 -34.45 10.31 -7.69
CA LEU A 3 -33.40 9.60 -6.92
C LEU A 3 -33.20 8.15 -7.40
N ARG A 4 -34.31 7.48 -7.75
CA ARG A 4 -34.26 6.10 -8.28
C ARG A 4 -33.54 6.00 -9.61
N THR A 5 -33.80 6.94 -10.52
CA THR A 5 -33.11 6.98 -11.81
C THR A 5 -31.62 7.15 -11.63
N GLN A 6 -31.17 8.09 -10.79
CA GLN A 6 -29.74 8.32 -10.52
C GLN A 6 -29.05 7.07 -9.94
N VAL A 7 -29.70 6.38 -9.01
CA VAL A 7 -29.16 5.14 -8.42
C VAL A 7 -29.15 4.00 -9.44
N SER A 8 -30.18 3.86 -10.25
CA SER A 8 -30.23 2.84 -11.32
C SER A 8 -29.15 3.06 -12.36
N ASP A 9 -28.92 4.29 -12.79
CA ASP A 9 -27.89 4.63 -13.78
C ASP A 9 -26.49 4.29 -13.28
N LEU A 10 -26.21 4.51 -11.98
CA LEU A 10 -24.93 4.14 -11.37
C LEU A 10 -24.68 2.64 -11.35
N ILE A 11 -25.73 1.83 -11.24
CA ILE A 11 -25.65 0.37 -11.29
C ILE A 11 -25.54 -0.11 -12.74
N GLN A 12 -26.36 0.43 -13.64
CA GLN A 12 -26.39 0.03 -15.05
C GLN A 12 -25.11 0.42 -15.81
N SER A 13 -24.49 1.54 -15.44
CA SER A 13 -23.20 1.94 -15.99
C SER A 13 -22.02 1.03 -15.57
N GLY A 14 -22.25 0.05 -14.70
CA GLY A 14 -21.22 -0.84 -14.18
C GLY A 14 -20.26 -0.18 -13.18
N LYS A 15 -20.51 1.08 -12.80
CA LYS A 15 -19.66 1.82 -11.86
C LYS A 15 -19.68 1.22 -10.45
N TYR A 16 -20.83 0.67 -10.05
CA TYR A 16 -21.00 -0.03 -8.76
C TYR A 16 -21.97 -1.20 -8.91
N THR A 17 -21.68 -2.29 -8.23
CA THR A 17 -22.69 -3.32 -7.99
C THR A 17 -23.69 -2.82 -6.95
N GLN A 18 -24.91 -3.36 -6.99
CA GLN A 18 -25.96 -2.99 -6.03
C GLN A 18 -25.52 -3.21 -4.57
N ALA A 19 -24.78 -4.28 -4.29
CA ALA A 19 -24.30 -4.59 -2.95
C ALA A 19 -23.20 -3.61 -2.49
N GLU A 20 -22.31 -3.19 -3.38
CA GLU A 20 -21.29 -2.15 -3.10
C GLU A 20 -21.94 -0.80 -2.86
N LEU A 21 -22.93 -0.44 -3.68
CA LEU A 21 -23.64 0.82 -3.55
C LEU A 21 -24.40 0.88 -2.22
N ALA A 22 -25.10 -0.19 -1.83
CA ALA A 22 -25.79 -0.30 -0.54
C ALA A 22 -24.81 -0.10 0.63
N ARG A 23 -23.63 -0.72 0.58
CA ARG A 23 -22.56 -0.51 1.59
C ARG A 23 -22.06 0.93 1.65
N LYS A 24 -21.88 1.56 0.49
CA LYS A 24 -21.43 2.97 0.41
C LYS A 24 -22.46 3.95 0.93
N ILE A 25 -23.73 3.70 0.69
CA ILE A 25 -24.86 4.50 1.19
C ILE A 25 -25.11 4.24 2.69
N GLY A 26 -24.71 3.07 3.21
CA GLY A 26 -24.98 2.66 4.59
C GLY A 26 -26.37 2.05 4.79
N VAL A 27 -26.94 1.43 3.75
CA VAL A 27 -28.24 0.76 3.81
C VAL A 27 -28.12 -0.75 3.55
N ASN A 28 -29.11 -1.52 3.99
CA ASN A 28 -29.17 -2.95 3.66
C ASN A 28 -29.38 -3.17 2.16
N SER A 29 -28.64 -4.11 1.56
CA SER A 29 -28.72 -4.40 0.12
C SER A 29 -30.11 -4.85 -0.31
N GLY A 30 -30.82 -5.64 0.53
CA GLY A 30 -32.21 -6.03 0.28
C GLY A 30 -33.18 -4.86 0.34
N ALA A 31 -32.97 -3.90 1.26
CA ALA A 31 -33.75 -2.68 1.35
C ALA A 31 -33.58 -1.79 0.11
N LEU A 32 -32.33 -1.63 -0.36
CA LEU A 32 -32.03 -0.90 -1.59
C LEU A 32 -32.69 -1.56 -2.81
N SER A 33 -32.64 -2.90 -2.91
CA SER A 33 -33.30 -3.65 -3.96
C SER A 33 -34.81 -3.46 -3.95
N ALA A 34 -35.44 -3.56 -2.78
CA ALA A 34 -36.85 -3.36 -2.63
C ALA A 34 -37.30 -1.94 -3.00
N TRP A 35 -36.49 -0.94 -2.64
CA TRP A 35 -36.79 0.46 -2.97
C TRP A 35 -36.63 0.74 -4.48
N LEU A 36 -35.59 0.20 -5.13
CA LEU A 36 -35.43 0.32 -6.58
C LEU A 36 -36.59 -0.28 -7.35
N ASN A 37 -37.16 -1.40 -6.86
CA ASN A 37 -38.27 -2.11 -7.48
C ASN A 37 -39.66 -1.67 -6.98
N ASP A 38 -39.76 -0.56 -6.25
CA ASP A 38 -41.00 -0.02 -5.69
C ASP A 38 -41.73 -0.96 -4.71
N LYS A 39 -40.99 -1.86 -4.07
CA LYS A 39 -41.51 -2.87 -3.13
C LYS A 39 -41.06 -2.61 -1.68
N TYR A 40 -40.48 -1.45 -1.42
CA TYR A 40 -40.01 -1.10 -0.07
C TYR A 40 -41.19 -0.77 0.85
N LYS A 41 -41.31 -1.53 1.95
CA LYS A 41 -42.44 -1.41 2.90
C LYS A 41 -42.14 -0.49 4.10
N GLY A 42 -40.91 0.01 4.23
CA GLY A 42 -40.53 0.93 5.30
C GLY A 42 -40.86 2.38 4.99
N LYS A 43 -40.56 3.29 5.93
CA LYS A 43 -40.71 4.73 5.68
C LYS A 43 -39.72 5.15 4.59
N ALA A 44 -40.22 5.77 3.51
CA ALA A 44 -39.38 6.20 2.37
C ALA A 44 -38.22 7.06 2.81
N GLU A 45 -38.39 7.95 3.75
CA GLU A 45 -37.37 8.81 4.31
C GLU A 45 -36.15 8.04 4.88
N SER A 46 -36.37 6.87 5.46
CA SER A 46 -35.33 6.06 6.08
C SER A 46 -34.31 5.52 5.08
N ILE A 47 -34.65 5.43 3.82
CA ILE A 47 -33.77 4.98 2.73
C ILE A 47 -33.37 6.13 1.80
N GLU A 48 -34.27 7.05 1.52
CA GLU A 48 -34.07 8.16 0.58
C GLU A 48 -33.10 9.22 1.15
N THR A 49 -33.13 9.50 2.45
CA THR A 49 -32.25 10.45 3.10
C THR A 49 -30.77 9.98 3.02
N PRO A 50 -30.41 8.73 3.39
CA PRO A 50 -29.05 8.22 3.16
C PRO A 50 -28.61 8.25 1.70
N ILE A 51 -29.50 7.90 0.77
CA ILE A 51 -29.20 7.93 -0.67
C ILE A 51 -28.90 9.37 -1.11
N LYS A 52 -29.73 10.33 -0.76
CA LYS A 52 -29.57 11.73 -1.10
C LYS A 52 -28.26 12.29 -0.55
N ASN A 53 -28.00 12.07 0.73
CA ASN A 53 -26.76 12.52 1.37
C ASN A 53 -25.53 11.91 0.70
N TRP A 54 -25.59 10.62 0.34
CA TRP A 54 -24.48 9.97 -0.35
C TRP A 54 -24.29 10.51 -1.78
N LEU A 55 -25.37 10.74 -2.53
CA LEU A 55 -25.29 11.33 -3.88
C LEU A 55 -24.68 12.74 -3.83
N GLU A 56 -25.15 13.59 -2.94
CA GLU A 56 -24.59 14.93 -2.73
C GLU A 56 -23.11 14.89 -2.36
N LEU A 57 -22.73 14.00 -1.44
CA LEU A 57 -21.33 13.80 -1.07
C LEU A 57 -20.51 13.27 -2.25
N ASN A 58 -21.05 12.33 -3.01
CA ASN A 58 -20.38 11.77 -4.18
C ASN A 58 -20.21 12.79 -5.32
N GLU A 59 -21.22 13.63 -5.54
CA GLU A 59 -21.12 14.77 -6.47
C GLU A 59 -20.05 15.77 -6.03
N ARG A 60 -20.05 16.17 -4.75
CA ARG A 60 -19.00 17.04 -4.18
C ARG A 60 -17.63 16.40 -4.34
N LYS A 61 -17.50 15.12 -4.02
CA LYS A 61 -16.23 14.40 -4.23
C LYS A 61 -15.80 14.44 -5.69
N THR A 62 -16.70 14.17 -6.64
CA THR A 62 -16.35 14.17 -8.08
C THR A 62 -15.97 15.57 -8.58
N LYS A 63 -16.64 16.61 -8.07
CA LYS A 63 -16.33 18.00 -8.43
C LYS A 63 -15.01 18.50 -7.82
N ILE A 64 -14.71 18.08 -6.58
CA ILE A 64 -13.54 18.56 -5.80
C ILE A 64 -12.35 17.59 -5.94
N PHE A 65 -12.61 16.32 -6.23
CA PHE A 65 -11.57 15.28 -6.22
C PHE A 65 -10.61 15.48 -7.41
N VAL A 66 -9.37 15.76 -7.10
CA VAL A 66 -8.25 15.66 -8.03
C VAL A 66 -7.66 14.27 -7.84
N GLU A 67 -7.75 13.44 -8.87
CA GLU A 67 -7.22 12.10 -8.84
C GLU A 67 -5.68 12.19 -8.85
N ALA A 68 -5.08 11.88 -7.70
CA ALA A 68 -3.63 11.78 -7.65
C ALA A 68 -3.19 10.59 -8.51
N PRO A 69 -2.08 10.69 -9.24
CA PRO A 69 -1.52 9.56 -9.97
C PRO A 69 -1.39 8.33 -9.06
N ASN A 70 -1.85 7.17 -9.54
CA ASN A 70 -1.85 5.93 -8.75
C ASN A 70 -0.44 5.51 -8.35
N PHE A 71 0.47 5.56 -9.30
CA PHE A 71 1.90 5.34 -9.11
C PHE A 71 2.67 6.37 -9.95
N ILE A 72 3.70 6.93 -9.35
CA ILE A 72 4.64 7.84 -10.00
C ILE A 72 6.00 7.16 -9.98
N ASP A 73 6.59 7.06 -11.15
CA ASP A 73 7.92 6.47 -11.31
C ASP A 73 8.98 7.46 -10.80
N ILE A 74 9.52 7.17 -9.63
CA ILE A 74 10.47 8.04 -8.92
C ILE A 74 11.81 7.34 -8.72
N PRO A 75 12.94 8.07 -8.65
CA PRO A 75 14.26 7.50 -8.41
C PRO A 75 14.34 6.57 -7.19
N THR A 76 13.60 6.88 -6.13
CA THR A 76 13.50 6.01 -4.95
C THR A 76 12.80 4.69 -5.26
N ALA A 77 11.77 4.66 -6.13
CA ALA A 77 11.13 3.41 -6.55
C ALA A 77 12.10 2.50 -7.30
N HIS A 78 12.95 3.05 -8.16
CA HIS A 78 13.98 2.26 -8.86
C HIS A 78 14.99 1.61 -7.90
N LYS A 79 15.37 2.30 -6.79
CA LYS A 79 16.24 1.69 -5.76
C LYS A 79 15.56 0.50 -5.09
N VAL A 80 14.25 0.60 -4.83
CA VAL A 80 13.45 -0.50 -4.29
C VAL A 80 13.38 -1.63 -5.31
N PHE A 81 13.02 -1.35 -6.56
CA PHE A 81 12.91 -2.35 -7.64
C PHE A 81 14.22 -3.12 -7.83
N ASN A 82 15.34 -2.42 -7.93
CA ASN A 82 16.67 -3.05 -8.04
C ASN A 82 17.01 -3.98 -6.88
N SER A 83 16.46 -3.74 -5.69
CA SER A 83 16.65 -4.62 -4.53
C SER A 83 15.73 -5.83 -4.60
N LEU A 84 14.49 -5.64 -5.04
CA LEU A 84 13.51 -6.71 -5.24
C LEU A 84 13.94 -7.65 -6.37
N ASP A 85 14.43 -7.09 -7.49
CA ASP A 85 14.99 -7.87 -8.61
C ASP A 85 16.18 -8.70 -8.15
N MET A 86 17.11 -8.11 -7.40
CA MET A 86 18.26 -8.84 -6.86
C MET A 86 17.82 -10.01 -5.97
N ALA A 87 16.84 -9.78 -5.06
CA ALA A 87 16.33 -10.84 -4.21
C ALA A 87 15.74 -12.00 -5.00
N ARG A 88 15.05 -11.69 -6.11
CA ARG A 88 14.38 -12.68 -6.97
C ARG A 88 15.38 -13.45 -7.83
N VAL A 89 16.36 -12.75 -8.44
CA VAL A 89 17.34 -13.36 -9.35
C VAL A 89 18.35 -14.24 -8.61
N LEU A 90 18.75 -13.82 -7.41
CA LEU A 90 19.78 -14.51 -6.60
C LEU A 90 19.17 -15.31 -5.43
N PRO A 91 17.96 -15.79 -5.47
CA PRO A 91 17.11 -16.26 -4.34
C PRO A 91 17.72 -15.97 -2.95
N THR A 92 17.69 -14.70 -2.54
CA THR A 92 18.30 -14.25 -1.29
C THR A 92 17.38 -13.36 -0.49
N MET A 93 17.74 -13.05 0.74
CA MET A 93 17.04 -12.03 1.52
C MET A 93 17.65 -10.64 1.22
N VAL A 94 16.80 -9.63 1.14
CA VAL A 94 17.21 -8.23 1.06
C VAL A 94 16.47 -7.39 2.08
N THR A 95 17.07 -6.26 2.48
CA THR A 95 16.39 -5.27 3.30
C THR A 95 16.31 -3.93 2.58
N VAL A 96 15.14 -3.28 2.67
CA VAL A 96 14.94 -1.89 2.23
C VAL A 96 14.37 -1.12 3.41
N TYR A 97 15.14 -0.21 3.96
CA TYR A 97 14.79 0.45 5.22
C TYR A 97 15.08 1.95 5.19
N GLY A 98 14.51 2.67 6.14
CA GLY A 98 14.73 4.10 6.34
C GLY A 98 13.45 4.89 6.51
N ALA A 99 13.51 6.19 6.17
CA ALA A 99 12.48 7.17 6.52
C ALA A 99 11.06 6.77 6.11
N SER A 100 10.08 7.15 6.93
CA SER A 100 8.67 6.96 6.60
C SER A 100 8.22 7.96 5.54
N GLY A 101 7.29 7.55 4.66
CA GLY A 101 6.70 8.43 3.66
C GLY A 101 7.55 8.65 2.40
N VAL A 102 8.66 7.93 2.21
CA VAL A 102 9.54 8.05 1.03
C VAL A 102 9.12 7.18 -0.17
N GLY A 103 8.00 6.46 -0.07
CA GLY A 103 7.45 5.70 -1.18
C GLY A 103 7.76 4.20 -1.21
N LYS A 104 8.46 3.62 -0.20
CA LYS A 104 8.81 2.18 -0.15
C LYS A 104 7.62 1.25 -0.41
N THR A 105 6.56 1.37 0.38
CA THR A 105 5.34 0.56 0.26
C THR A 105 4.69 0.68 -1.13
N LYS A 106 4.61 1.90 -1.67
CA LYS A 106 4.05 2.15 -3.01
C LYS A 106 4.88 1.50 -4.11
N ALA A 107 6.20 1.58 -4.02
CA ALA A 107 7.10 0.88 -4.94
C ALA A 107 6.90 -0.65 -4.86
N CYS A 108 6.83 -1.23 -3.66
CA CYS A 108 6.57 -2.67 -3.49
C CYS A 108 5.22 -3.10 -4.08
N GLN A 109 4.16 -2.30 -3.89
CA GLN A 109 2.83 -2.55 -4.47
C GLN A 109 2.89 -2.54 -6.01
N ALA A 110 3.51 -1.49 -6.60
CA ALA A 110 3.68 -1.38 -8.04
C ALA A 110 4.53 -2.54 -8.61
N TYR A 111 5.59 -2.95 -7.89
CA TYR A 111 6.38 -4.10 -8.30
C TYR A 111 5.56 -5.39 -8.31
N ARG A 112 4.75 -5.64 -7.27
CA ARG A 112 3.84 -6.80 -7.19
C ARG A 112 2.83 -6.82 -8.33
N GLU A 113 2.23 -5.69 -8.66
CA GLU A 113 1.22 -5.56 -9.72
C GLU A 113 1.79 -5.86 -11.11
N ASN A 114 3.07 -5.56 -11.34
CA ASN A 114 3.73 -5.72 -12.63
C ASN A 114 4.55 -7.01 -12.77
N ASN A 115 4.64 -7.83 -11.73
CA ASN A 115 5.46 -9.04 -11.74
C ASN A 115 4.67 -10.26 -11.25
N PRO A 116 4.69 -11.39 -11.97
CA PRO A 116 4.08 -12.63 -11.52
C PRO A 116 4.87 -13.26 -10.36
N ASN A 117 4.19 -14.07 -9.55
CA ASN A 117 4.78 -14.77 -8.40
C ASN A 117 5.43 -13.82 -7.38
N VAL A 118 4.82 -12.67 -7.16
CA VAL A 118 5.20 -11.74 -6.10
C VAL A 118 4.07 -11.64 -5.09
N TRP A 119 4.35 -12.02 -3.86
CA TRP A 119 3.41 -11.99 -2.73
C TRP A 119 3.84 -10.93 -1.74
N MET A 120 2.88 -10.18 -1.22
CA MET A 120 3.17 -9.08 -0.31
C MET A 120 2.25 -9.12 0.89
N ILE A 121 2.83 -9.18 2.07
CA ILE A 121 2.12 -9.04 3.36
C ILE A 121 2.64 -7.81 4.10
N THR A 122 1.81 -7.28 5.01
CA THR A 122 2.19 -6.15 5.87
C THR A 122 2.09 -6.57 7.33
N ALA A 123 3.20 -6.53 8.04
CA ALA A 123 3.22 -6.75 9.48
C ALA A 123 2.58 -5.55 10.21
N SER A 124 2.01 -5.81 11.38
CA SER A 124 1.48 -4.76 12.25
C SER A 124 1.57 -5.22 13.71
N PRO A 125 1.52 -4.33 14.71
CA PRO A 125 1.57 -4.74 16.12
C PRO A 125 0.57 -5.84 16.48
N ALA A 126 -0.62 -5.82 15.90
CA ALA A 126 -1.66 -6.84 16.13
C ALA A 126 -1.41 -8.16 15.38
N ARG A 127 -0.56 -8.16 14.36
CA ARG A 127 -0.29 -9.30 13.46
C ARG A 127 1.22 -9.55 13.33
N ALA A 128 1.96 -9.38 14.41
CA ALA A 128 3.43 -9.52 14.42
C ALA A 128 3.92 -10.85 15.00
N THR A 129 3.04 -11.71 15.51
CA THR A 129 3.47 -13.03 16.01
C THR A 129 3.83 -13.96 14.87
N LEU A 130 4.75 -14.91 15.10
CA LEU A 130 5.11 -15.94 14.14
C LEU A 130 3.87 -16.61 13.51
N SER A 131 2.90 -17.05 14.34
CA SER A 131 1.68 -17.68 13.84
C SER A 131 0.85 -16.77 12.94
N SER A 132 0.75 -15.48 13.28
CA SER A 132 -0.02 -14.51 12.50
C SER A 132 0.66 -14.24 11.15
N ILE A 133 1.97 -14.06 11.12
CA ILE A 133 2.73 -13.80 9.88
C ILE A 133 2.65 -15.00 8.93
N LEU A 134 2.84 -16.21 9.44
CA LEU A 134 2.70 -17.41 8.61
C LEU A 134 1.27 -17.56 8.08
N TYR A 135 0.26 -17.22 8.88
CA TYR A 135 -1.13 -17.27 8.45
C TYR A 135 -1.45 -16.25 7.35
N GLU A 136 -1.03 -14.99 7.51
CA GLU A 136 -1.19 -13.94 6.48
C GLU A 136 -0.47 -14.33 5.18
N LEU A 137 0.75 -14.88 5.28
CA LEU A 137 1.49 -15.36 4.11
C LEU A 137 0.78 -16.53 3.43
N ALA A 138 0.23 -17.47 4.20
CA ALA A 138 -0.54 -18.58 3.65
C ALA A 138 -1.78 -18.10 2.88
N LEU A 139 -2.51 -17.12 3.42
CA LEU A 139 -3.66 -16.51 2.74
C LEU A 139 -3.24 -15.81 1.43
N GLU A 140 -2.17 -15.03 1.46
CA GLU A 140 -1.63 -14.33 0.28
C GLU A 140 -1.19 -15.33 -0.81
N LEU A 141 -0.68 -16.50 -0.42
CA LEU A 141 -0.35 -17.61 -1.31
C LEU A 141 -1.58 -18.36 -1.84
N GLY A 142 -2.80 -17.97 -1.47
CA GLY A 142 -4.05 -18.59 -1.89
C GLY A 142 -4.39 -19.90 -1.14
N ILE A 143 -3.86 -20.09 0.06
CA ILE A 143 -4.20 -21.24 0.92
C ILE A 143 -5.40 -20.84 1.79
N ASN A 144 -6.63 -20.94 1.25
CA ASN A 144 -7.85 -20.43 1.90
C ASN A 144 -8.22 -21.21 3.19
N ASP A 145 -7.94 -22.51 3.24
CA ASP A 145 -8.18 -23.37 4.40
C ASP A 145 -6.93 -23.52 5.28
N ALA A 146 -6.16 -22.43 5.42
CA ALA A 146 -4.91 -22.44 6.16
C ALA A 146 -5.12 -22.84 7.63
N PRO A 147 -4.41 -23.86 8.13
CA PRO A 147 -4.53 -24.31 9.51
C PRO A 147 -3.95 -23.24 10.46
N ARG A 148 -4.42 -23.23 11.71
CA ARG A 148 -3.89 -22.30 12.74
C ARG A 148 -2.56 -22.75 13.35
N ARG A 149 -2.16 -24.01 13.16
CA ARG A 149 -0.90 -24.56 13.69
C ARG A 149 0.29 -24.11 12.86
N LYS A 150 1.23 -23.41 13.49
CA LYS A 150 2.42 -22.82 12.85
C LYS A 150 3.29 -23.86 12.11
N ASP A 151 3.45 -25.08 12.66
CA ASP A 151 4.21 -26.16 12.03
C ASP A 151 3.59 -26.64 10.71
N ARG A 152 2.26 -26.68 10.63
CA ARG A 152 1.54 -27.01 9.40
C ARG A 152 1.55 -25.85 8.40
N LEU A 153 1.40 -24.61 8.88
CA LEU A 153 1.49 -23.42 8.05
C LEU A 153 2.84 -23.33 7.34
N SER A 154 3.94 -23.47 8.09
CA SER A 154 5.30 -23.44 7.53
C SER A 154 5.47 -24.45 6.40
N ARG A 155 5.09 -25.72 6.62
CA ARG A 155 5.19 -26.76 5.58
C ARG A 155 4.33 -26.48 4.35
N LEU A 156 3.13 -25.92 4.51
CA LEU A 156 2.27 -25.57 3.38
C LEU A 156 2.82 -24.38 2.58
N ILE A 157 3.38 -23.39 3.26
CA ILE A 157 4.05 -22.26 2.64
C ILE A 157 5.25 -22.74 1.82
N VAL A 158 6.12 -23.56 2.42
CA VAL A 158 7.26 -24.18 1.72
C VAL A 158 6.80 -24.92 0.47
N LYS A 159 5.80 -25.81 0.61
CA LYS A 159 5.25 -26.56 -0.54
C LYS A 159 4.72 -25.64 -1.64
N LYS A 160 4.13 -24.51 -1.28
CA LYS A 160 3.52 -23.57 -2.23
C LYS A 160 4.54 -22.69 -2.92
N LEU A 161 5.62 -22.30 -2.23
CA LEU A 161 6.68 -21.44 -2.76
C LEU A 161 7.70 -22.19 -3.60
N LYS A 162 7.99 -23.45 -3.27
CA LYS A 162 9.05 -24.21 -3.90
C LYS A 162 8.88 -24.32 -5.40
N GLY A 163 9.94 -23.94 -6.15
CA GLY A 163 9.97 -23.98 -7.60
C GLY A 163 9.25 -22.80 -8.30
N THR A 164 8.72 -21.82 -7.57
CA THR A 164 8.01 -20.68 -8.17
C THR A 164 8.92 -19.63 -8.76
N GLN A 165 10.21 -19.59 -8.36
CA GLN A 165 11.15 -18.50 -8.68
C GLN A 165 10.58 -17.11 -8.34
N GLY A 166 9.80 -17.04 -7.27
CA GLY A 166 9.04 -15.85 -6.87
C GLY A 166 9.77 -14.97 -5.89
N LEU A 167 9.00 -14.04 -5.33
CA LEU A 167 9.45 -13.09 -4.31
C LEU A 167 8.37 -12.92 -3.24
N VAL A 168 8.76 -13.01 -1.98
CA VAL A 168 7.93 -12.64 -0.85
C VAL A 168 8.38 -11.30 -0.29
N ILE A 169 7.49 -10.34 -0.23
CA ILE A 169 7.72 -9.01 0.33
C ILE A 169 7.00 -8.92 1.67
N ILE A 170 7.72 -8.55 2.72
CA ILE A 170 7.15 -8.31 4.05
C ILE A 170 7.35 -6.83 4.40
N ASP A 171 6.28 -6.06 4.29
CA ASP A 171 6.29 -4.64 4.64
C ASP A 171 6.07 -4.43 6.14
N GLU A 172 6.55 -3.29 6.67
CA GLU A 172 6.55 -2.96 8.11
C GLU A 172 7.23 -4.04 8.96
N SER A 173 8.27 -4.68 8.42
CA SER A 173 8.97 -5.81 9.05
C SER A 173 9.69 -5.46 10.36
N ASP A 174 9.79 -4.18 10.72
CA ASP A 174 10.23 -3.73 12.04
C ASP A 174 9.29 -4.14 13.19
N HIS A 175 8.08 -4.56 12.89
CA HIS A 175 7.16 -5.15 13.87
C HIS A 175 7.43 -6.64 14.13
N LEU A 176 8.21 -7.33 13.29
CA LEU A 176 8.43 -8.77 13.43
C LEU A 176 9.31 -9.10 14.65
N PRO A 177 8.92 -10.08 15.49
CA PRO A 177 9.80 -10.61 16.53
C PRO A 177 10.88 -11.51 15.92
N TYR A 178 11.91 -11.81 16.71
CA TYR A 178 13.05 -12.61 16.27
C TYR A 178 12.67 -14.00 15.74
N ASP A 179 11.77 -14.71 16.44
CA ASP A 179 11.31 -16.04 16.05
C ASP A 179 10.59 -16.05 14.68
N ALA A 180 9.87 -14.98 14.36
CA ALA A 180 9.26 -14.83 13.04
C ALA A 180 10.31 -14.58 11.94
N LEU A 181 11.30 -13.73 12.21
CA LEU A 181 12.40 -13.47 11.28
C LEU A 181 13.25 -14.72 11.03
N GLU A 182 13.52 -15.50 12.07
CA GLU A 182 14.29 -16.75 11.96
C GLU A 182 13.52 -17.84 11.18
N GLU A 183 12.22 -17.97 11.40
CA GLU A 183 11.40 -18.89 10.62
C GLU A 183 11.32 -18.49 9.14
N ILE A 184 11.18 -17.17 8.85
CA ILE A 184 11.21 -16.64 7.48
C ILE A 184 12.55 -16.97 6.81
N ARG A 185 13.66 -16.85 7.53
CA ARG A 185 14.99 -17.23 7.03
C ARG A 185 15.05 -18.73 6.70
N ILE A 186 14.55 -19.57 7.60
CA ILE A 186 14.54 -21.02 7.39
C ILE A 186 13.69 -21.39 6.17
N ILE A 187 12.50 -20.81 6.05
CA ILE A 187 11.65 -21.01 4.86
C ILE A 187 12.38 -20.57 3.60
N GLN A 188 13.02 -19.40 3.60
CA GLN A 188 13.75 -18.88 2.44
C GLN A 188 14.85 -19.86 1.97
N GLU A 189 15.64 -20.39 2.89
CA GLU A 189 16.68 -21.38 2.58
C GLU A 189 16.12 -22.68 1.98
N GLU A 190 14.94 -23.11 2.42
CA GLU A 190 14.33 -24.37 1.95
C GLU A 190 13.69 -24.24 0.56
N VAL A 191 13.17 -23.05 0.22
CA VAL A 191 12.37 -22.86 -1.02
C VAL A 191 13.16 -22.22 -2.15
N GLU A 192 14.32 -21.65 -1.91
CA GLU A 192 15.12 -20.91 -2.90
C GLU A 192 14.30 -19.82 -3.62
N VAL A 193 13.54 -19.04 -2.85
CA VAL A 193 12.72 -17.91 -3.30
C VAL A 193 13.28 -16.64 -2.67
N GLY A 194 13.16 -15.51 -3.36
CA GLY A 194 13.59 -14.22 -2.82
C GLY A 194 12.70 -13.74 -1.67
N PHE A 195 13.29 -13.11 -0.66
CA PHE A 195 12.56 -12.45 0.41
C PHE A 195 13.03 -11.01 0.60
N ALA A 196 12.10 -10.08 0.70
CA ALA A 196 12.40 -8.67 0.93
C ALA A 196 11.75 -8.19 2.23
N LEU A 197 12.57 -7.73 3.17
CA LEU A 197 12.14 -7.13 4.43
C LEU A 197 12.14 -5.60 4.28
N ILE A 198 10.97 -5.00 4.31
CA ILE A 198 10.77 -3.57 4.12
C ILE A 198 10.37 -2.95 5.46
N GLY A 199 10.95 -1.82 5.84
CA GLY A 199 10.58 -1.16 7.09
C GLY A 199 11.34 0.14 7.36
N ASN A 200 11.39 0.54 8.61
CA ASN A 200 12.19 1.68 9.07
C ASN A 200 13.59 1.25 9.53
N ASP A 201 14.39 2.19 10.03
CA ASP A 201 15.78 1.91 10.48
C ASP A 201 15.85 0.86 11.60
N LYS A 202 14.75 0.60 12.32
CA LYS A 202 14.72 -0.44 13.37
C LYS A 202 14.90 -1.84 12.79
N VAL A 203 14.44 -2.09 11.54
CA VAL A 203 14.67 -3.37 10.84
C VAL A 203 16.16 -3.63 10.74
N TYR A 204 16.90 -2.67 10.19
CA TYR A 204 18.33 -2.77 10.00
C TYR A 204 19.07 -2.92 11.35
N ASN A 205 18.76 -2.04 12.32
CA ASN A 205 19.41 -2.06 13.63
C ASN A 205 19.16 -3.37 14.40
N ARG A 206 17.96 -3.95 14.27
CA ARG A 206 17.66 -5.27 14.85
C ARG A 206 18.46 -6.38 14.20
N ILE A 207 18.48 -6.42 12.87
CA ILE A 207 19.14 -7.48 12.10
C ILE A 207 20.67 -7.37 12.26
N GLN A 208 21.22 -6.15 12.31
CA GLN A 208 22.65 -5.93 12.50
C GLN A 208 23.12 -6.34 13.91
N GLY A 209 22.20 -6.43 14.89
CA GLY A 209 22.53 -6.76 16.28
C GLY A 209 23.21 -5.60 16.98
N GLY A 210 22.61 -5.06 18.04
CA GLY A 210 23.31 -4.21 19.01
C GLY A 210 24.35 -5.04 19.78
N VAL A 211 25.23 -4.37 20.50
CA VAL A 211 26.39 -4.95 21.23
C VAL A 211 26.08 -6.21 22.06
N ASN A 212 24.82 -6.39 22.50
CA ASN A 212 24.36 -7.52 23.31
C ASN A 212 23.55 -8.59 22.54
N GLN A 213 23.26 -8.42 21.24
CA GLN A 213 22.45 -9.35 20.45
C GLN A 213 23.19 -9.93 19.22
N ALA A 214 24.48 -9.70 19.13
CA ALA A 214 25.28 -10.05 17.95
C ALA A 214 25.22 -11.54 17.55
N HIS A 215 25.09 -12.46 18.49
CA HIS A 215 25.09 -13.90 18.19
C HIS A 215 23.74 -14.41 17.65
N GLU A 216 22.63 -13.88 18.13
CA GLU A 216 21.29 -14.33 17.70
C GLU A 216 21.00 -13.88 16.27
N PHE A 217 21.31 -12.64 15.94
CA PHE A 217 21.04 -12.06 14.61
C PHE A 217 22.13 -12.36 13.57
N ALA A 218 23.30 -12.88 13.96
CA ALA A 218 24.38 -13.17 13.02
C ALA A 218 23.98 -14.14 11.91
N ARG A 219 23.13 -15.13 12.22
CA ARG A 219 22.59 -16.09 11.23
C ARG A 219 21.72 -15.38 10.20
N LEU A 220 20.81 -14.53 10.65
CA LEU A 220 19.94 -13.75 9.77
C LEU A 220 20.75 -12.78 8.91
N TRP A 221 21.69 -12.05 9.54
CA TRP A 221 22.58 -11.11 8.86
C TRP A 221 23.38 -11.76 7.72
N SER A 222 23.91 -12.96 7.94
CA SER A 222 24.69 -13.67 6.94
C SER A 222 23.89 -14.08 5.69
N ARG A 223 22.57 -14.02 5.74
CA ARG A 223 21.67 -14.37 4.62
C ARG A 223 21.14 -13.15 3.87
N ILE A 224 21.46 -11.95 4.34
CA ILE A 224 21.05 -10.73 3.67
C ILE A 224 22.06 -10.39 2.59
N GLY A 225 21.67 -10.59 1.34
CA GLY A 225 22.52 -10.30 0.18
C GLY A 225 22.65 -8.80 -0.11
N LYS A 226 21.67 -7.98 0.31
CA LYS A 226 21.72 -6.53 0.08
C LYS A 226 20.93 -5.76 1.13
N ASN A 227 21.53 -4.66 1.57
CA ASN A 227 20.90 -3.66 2.43
C ASN A 227 20.77 -2.35 1.66
N THR A 228 19.54 -1.83 1.55
CA THR A 228 19.24 -0.62 0.79
C THR A 228 18.65 0.45 1.70
N PRO A 229 19.47 1.41 2.18
CA PRO A 229 18.99 2.51 2.99
C PRO A 229 18.33 3.60 2.14
N ILE A 230 17.14 4.06 2.56
CA ILE A 230 16.43 5.18 1.97
C ILE A 230 16.20 6.24 3.05
N LYS A 231 17.21 7.08 3.25
CA LYS A 231 17.25 8.02 4.38
C LYS A 231 16.24 9.16 4.25
N ALA A 232 16.02 9.66 3.03
CA ALA A 232 15.10 10.75 2.74
C ALA A 232 14.66 10.70 1.27
N SER A 233 13.62 11.45 0.94
CA SER A 233 13.22 11.70 -0.44
C SER A 233 14.28 12.55 -1.14
N SER A 234 14.60 12.22 -2.37
CA SER A 234 15.54 12.98 -3.20
C SER A 234 14.84 14.14 -3.91
N LYS A 235 15.61 15.14 -4.35
CA LYS A 235 15.08 16.20 -5.23
C LYS A 235 14.48 15.63 -6.52
N GLY A 236 15.04 14.54 -7.04
CA GLY A 236 14.50 13.85 -8.21
C GLY A 236 13.13 13.22 -7.96
N ASP A 237 12.88 12.66 -6.78
CA ASP A 237 11.56 12.14 -6.40
C ASP A 237 10.53 13.26 -6.36
N ILE A 238 10.89 14.41 -5.79
CA ILE A 238 10.02 15.56 -5.65
C ILE A 238 9.71 16.17 -7.02
N LYS A 239 10.72 16.28 -7.89
CA LYS A 239 10.55 16.74 -9.27
C LYS A 239 9.59 15.83 -10.04
N ALA A 240 9.79 14.53 -10.02
CA ALA A 240 8.91 13.58 -10.69
C ALA A 240 7.45 13.66 -10.18
N ILE A 241 7.26 13.88 -8.89
CA ILE A 241 5.93 14.11 -8.34
C ILE A 241 5.33 15.42 -8.84
N ALA A 242 6.08 16.53 -8.85
CA ALA A 242 5.61 17.80 -9.35
C ALA A 242 5.15 17.68 -10.83
N GLU A 243 5.97 17.10 -11.67
CA GLU A 243 5.65 16.84 -13.09
C GLU A 243 4.41 15.96 -13.27
N ALA A 244 4.27 14.90 -12.48
CA ALA A 244 3.10 14.02 -12.52
C ALA A 244 1.80 14.71 -12.07
N TRP A 245 1.92 15.80 -11.29
CA TRP A 245 0.80 16.67 -10.91
C TRP A 245 0.57 17.83 -11.89
N GLY A 246 1.34 17.90 -12.99
CA GLY A 246 1.23 18.95 -14.00
C GLY A 246 1.81 20.29 -13.56
N LEU A 247 2.68 20.29 -12.56
CA LEU A 247 3.36 21.49 -12.08
C LEU A 247 4.62 21.77 -12.89
N ASP A 248 4.95 23.04 -13.05
CA ASP A 248 6.18 23.46 -13.74
C ASP A 248 7.41 23.16 -12.87
N SER A 249 8.18 22.16 -13.28
CA SER A 249 9.39 21.77 -12.57
C SER A 249 10.60 22.70 -12.81
N ASP A 250 10.48 23.67 -13.70
CA ASP A 250 11.50 24.69 -13.97
C ASP A 250 11.27 25.96 -13.11
N ASP A 251 10.08 26.12 -12.51
CA ASP A 251 9.80 27.16 -11.53
C ASP A 251 10.59 26.89 -10.24
N LYS A 252 11.63 27.70 -10.04
CA LYS A 252 12.55 27.57 -8.91
C LYS A 252 11.88 27.84 -7.56
N ASP A 253 10.96 28.80 -7.50
CA ASP A 253 10.31 29.18 -6.24
C ASP A 253 9.32 28.10 -5.81
N LEU A 254 8.50 27.62 -6.72
CA LEU A 254 7.64 26.45 -6.51
C LEU A 254 8.45 25.23 -6.07
N MET A 255 9.51 24.91 -6.79
CA MET A 255 10.35 23.75 -6.47
C MET A 255 11.09 23.89 -5.12
N ASN A 256 11.44 25.10 -4.70
CA ASN A 256 11.98 25.35 -3.36
C ASN A 256 10.94 25.04 -2.27
N VAL A 257 9.69 25.46 -2.45
CA VAL A 257 8.59 25.13 -1.54
C VAL A 257 8.37 23.62 -1.48
N LEU A 258 8.22 22.94 -2.63
CA LEU A 258 7.99 21.49 -2.68
C LEU A 258 9.16 20.71 -2.06
N ASN A 259 10.40 21.12 -2.31
CA ASN A 259 11.58 20.51 -1.69
C ASN A 259 11.59 20.71 -0.16
N SER A 260 11.19 21.90 0.31
CA SER A 260 11.11 22.19 1.75
C SER A 260 10.10 21.28 2.48
N ILE A 261 9.07 20.83 1.80
CA ILE A 261 8.05 19.90 2.32
C ILE A 261 8.53 18.46 2.17
N GLY A 262 8.91 18.04 0.96
CA GLY A 262 9.18 16.65 0.62
C GLY A 262 10.44 16.07 1.27
N THR A 263 11.39 16.91 1.70
CA THR A 263 12.62 16.45 2.40
C THR A 263 12.45 16.35 3.92
N LYS A 264 11.37 16.89 4.49
CA LYS A 264 11.09 16.83 5.93
C LYS A 264 10.47 15.49 6.33
N ALA A 265 10.23 15.33 7.64
CA ALA A 265 9.52 14.19 8.19
C ALA A 265 8.15 13.98 7.49
N GLY A 266 7.85 12.74 7.10
CA GLY A 266 6.67 12.43 6.29
C GLY A 266 6.92 12.42 4.78
N GLY A 267 8.01 13.05 4.31
CA GLY A 267 8.52 12.95 2.94
C GLY A 267 7.45 13.13 1.85
N LEU A 268 7.45 12.25 0.86
CA LEU A 268 6.53 12.31 -0.28
C LEU A 268 5.06 12.12 0.12
N ARG A 269 4.78 11.45 1.25
CA ARG A 269 3.40 11.32 1.75
C ARG A 269 2.84 12.69 2.14
N ALA A 270 3.61 13.47 2.89
CA ALA A 270 3.23 14.84 3.25
C ALA A 270 3.08 15.71 2.00
N LEU A 271 4.06 15.68 1.10
CA LEU A 271 4.02 16.41 -0.16
C LEU A 271 2.73 16.10 -0.96
N THR A 272 2.41 14.81 -1.15
CA THR A 272 1.19 14.40 -1.86
C THR A 272 -0.09 14.90 -1.18
N GLN A 273 -0.11 14.95 0.16
CA GLN A 273 -1.25 15.50 0.91
C GLN A 273 -1.40 17.01 0.68
N TYR A 274 -0.31 17.76 0.73
CA TYR A 274 -0.32 19.21 0.44
C TYR A 274 -0.77 19.49 -1.00
N LEU A 275 -0.25 18.74 -1.99
CA LEU A 275 -0.66 18.88 -3.38
C LEU A 275 -2.15 18.58 -3.57
N ARG A 276 -2.69 17.56 -2.90
CA ARG A 276 -4.14 17.29 -2.91
C ARG A 276 -4.95 18.42 -2.33
N LEU A 277 -4.54 18.97 -1.20
CA LEU A 277 -5.23 20.09 -0.57
C LEU A 277 -5.19 21.34 -1.46
N ALA A 278 -4.02 21.67 -2.00
CA ALA A 278 -3.86 22.78 -2.93
C ALA A 278 -4.75 22.61 -4.17
N ALA A 279 -4.77 21.42 -4.77
CA ALA A 279 -5.62 21.10 -5.92
C ALA A 279 -7.12 21.25 -5.62
N ILE A 280 -7.55 20.82 -4.42
CA ILE A 280 -8.94 20.99 -3.95
C ILE A 280 -9.27 22.48 -3.79
N THR A 281 -8.37 23.25 -3.20
CA THR A 281 -8.56 24.70 -2.99
C THR A 281 -8.63 25.44 -4.32
N ALA A 282 -7.70 25.16 -5.24
CA ALA A 282 -7.68 25.75 -6.58
C ALA A 282 -8.98 25.48 -7.37
N LYS A 283 -9.47 24.22 -7.32
CA LYS A 283 -10.73 23.83 -7.95
C LYS A 283 -11.96 24.51 -7.32
N GLY A 284 -11.93 24.74 -6.01
CA GLY A 284 -13.01 25.43 -5.29
C GLY A 284 -13.04 26.94 -5.59
N GLN A 285 -11.96 27.51 -6.09
CA GLN A 285 -11.83 28.92 -6.46
C GLN A 285 -11.92 29.16 -7.97
N ASP A 286 -12.30 28.16 -8.79
CA ASP A 286 -12.27 28.20 -10.26
C ASP A 286 -10.88 28.56 -10.85
N SER A 287 -9.83 28.47 -10.06
CA SER A 287 -8.46 28.71 -10.51
C SER A 287 -7.81 27.40 -10.96
N ALA A 288 -7.45 27.32 -12.24
CA ALA A 288 -6.84 26.13 -12.84
C ALA A 288 -5.32 26.03 -12.59
N ILE A 289 -4.71 26.98 -11.90
CA ILE A 289 -3.26 27.10 -11.78
C ILE A 289 -2.87 27.17 -10.29
N PHE A 290 -1.96 26.27 -9.89
CA PHE A 290 -1.27 26.35 -8.61
C PHE A 290 -0.23 27.46 -8.67
N THR A 291 -0.34 28.46 -7.81
CA THR A 291 0.69 29.46 -7.58
C THR A 291 1.38 29.19 -6.25
N ALA A 292 2.59 29.72 -6.10
CA ALA A 292 3.42 29.54 -4.89
C ALA A 292 2.98 30.39 -3.69
N GLU A 293 1.81 31.06 -3.74
CA GLU A 293 1.28 31.87 -2.63
C GLU A 293 0.84 31.03 -1.42
#